data_fd2b59eba0236fdbab8bc8665d4db079
#
_entry.id   fd2b59eba0236fdbab8bc8665d4db079
#
_cell.length_a   1.000
_cell.length_b   1.000
_cell.length_c   1.000
_cell.angle_alpha   90.00
_cell.angle_beta   90.00
_cell.angle_gamma   90.00
#
_symmetry.space_group_name_H-M   'P 1'
#
loop_
_entity.id
_entity.type
_entity.pdbx_description
1 polymer ?
#
loop_
_entity_poly.entity_id
_entity_poly.type
_entity_poly.pdbx_seq_one_letter_code
_entity_poly.pdbx_strand_id
1 'polypeptide(L)'
;MFGFKKKTTPKAVPNLKSILEQLVRNEISITLNKADGSVTGSRFGGKPVAPDHFEWPRFEAENYNGETADRPLSFLCQISLEEIASFDKDSLLPHKGLLLFFYEQESARWGFDLADDGCSRVFYFENSEDLVLTEFPADLKEEYRVKEYALSFCAGKSFPSFEELECHSDVDCDWDAYDEMLEKSDYDVESERHKLLGYANLVQDEMLTECERISRGFSCGDAKSYQSTPDEEKADIKRSASDWTLLFQMASIEDDDYELMFGDVGNLYFYIRKDDLKNKNFDNVHFSLQCG
;
A
#
# COMPACT_ATOMS: atom_id res chain seq x y z
N MET A 1 -37.78 -21.92 -6.61
CA MET A 1 -37.50 -22.16 -8.04
C MET A 1 -36.06 -21.62 -8.26
N PHE A 2 -35.07 -22.46 -8.10
CA PHE A 2 -33.65 -22.06 -8.25
C PHE A 2 -33.32 -22.04 -9.74
N GLY A 3 -33.11 -20.83 -10.27
CA GLY A 3 -32.67 -20.66 -11.64
C GLY A 3 -31.19 -21.07 -11.76
N PHE A 4 -30.92 -22.15 -12.50
CA PHE A 4 -29.58 -22.49 -12.96
C PHE A 4 -29.05 -21.35 -13.83
N LYS A 5 -28.06 -20.59 -13.34
CA LYS A 5 -27.25 -19.73 -14.20
C LYS A 5 -26.57 -20.65 -15.23
N LYS A 6 -26.86 -20.42 -16.52
CA LYS A 6 -26.09 -21.06 -17.59
C LYS A 6 -24.61 -20.70 -17.37
N LYS A 7 -23.75 -21.70 -17.20
CA LYS A 7 -22.30 -21.53 -17.35
C LYS A 7 -22.05 -21.00 -18.76
N THR A 8 -21.71 -19.74 -18.87
CA THR A 8 -21.15 -19.18 -20.10
C THR A 8 -19.76 -19.80 -20.27
N THR A 9 -19.45 -20.27 -21.47
CA THR A 9 -18.09 -20.75 -21.79
C THR A 9 -17.15 -19.56 -21.61
N PRO A 10 -16.02 -19.72 -20.89
CA PRO A 10 -15.05 -18.63 -20.70
C PRO A 10 -14.66 -18.05 -22.06
N LYS A 11 -14.58 -16.72 -22.14
CA LYS A 11 -14.15 -16.01 -23.34
C LYS A 11 -12.63 -16.19 -23.48
N ALA A 12 -12.21 -17.21 -24.25
CA ALA A 12 -10.80 -17.46 -24.48
C ALA A 12 -10.17 -16.24 -25.17
N VAL A 13 -9.26 -15.57 -24.46
CA VAL A 13 -8.45 -14.47 -25.01
C VAL A 13 -7.15 -15.09 -25.55
N PRO A 14 -7.00 -15.18 -26.90
CA PRO A 14 -5.75 -15.66 -27.48
C PRO A 14 -4.62 -14.69 -27.08
N ASN A 15 -3.72 -15.02 -26.21
CA ASN A 15 -2.58 -14.26 -25.71
C ASN A 15 -2.67 -13.69 -24.26
N LEU A 16 -3.68 -13.97 -23.46
CA LEU A 16 -3.74 -13.46 -22.08
C LEU A 16 -2.43 -13.76 -21.32
N LYS A 17 -1.93 -14.99 -21.42
CA LYS A 17 -0.64 -15.36 -20.82
C LYS A 17 0.51 -14.45 -21.27
N SER A 18 0.63 -14.17 -22.56
CA SER A 18 1.70 -13.31 -23.10
C SER A 18 1.54 -11.86 -22.67
N ILE A 19 0.32 -11.37 -22.50
CA ILE A 19 0.03 -10.03 -21.99
C ILE A 19 0.46 -9.96 -20.53
N LEU A 20 0.05 -10.90 -19.71
CA LEU A 20 0.41 -10.94 -18.30
C LEU A 20 1.93 -11.11 -18.08
N GLU A 21 2.60 -11.92 -18.90
CA GLU A 21 4.06 -12.04 -18.89
C GLU A 21 4.77 -10.70 -19.18
N GLN A 22 4.19 -9.82 -19.98
CA GLN A 22 4.72 -8.48 -20.26
C GLN A 22 4.43 -7.48 -19.13
N LEU A 23 3.41 -7.75 -18.33
CA LEU A 23 3.02 -6.91 -17.20
C LEU A 23 3.68 -7.33 -15.88
N VAL A 24 4.44 -8.43 -15.86
CA VAL A 24 5.16 -8.88 -14.65
C VAL A 24 6.04 -7.76 -14.12
N ARG A 25 5.94 -7.50 -12.80
CA ARG A 25 6.81 -6.60 -12.06
C ARG A 25 7.56 -7.36 -10.98
N ASN A 26 8.67 -6.82 -10.55
CA ASN A 26 9.33 -7.30 -9.34
C ASN A 26 8.56 -6.79 -8.12
N GLU A 27 8.36 -7.67 -7.14
CA GLU A 27 7.95 -7.31 -5.78
C GLU A 27 9.04 -7.74 -4.79
N ILE A 28 9.03 -7.14 -3.61
CA ILE A 28 9.89 -7.53 -2.49
C ILE A 28 8.97 -7.97 -1.35
N SER A 29 8.81 -9.25 -1.19
CA SER A 29 8.03 -9.83 -0.09
C SER A 29 8.75 -9.62 1.24
N ILE A 30 7.99 -9.33 2.29
CA ILE A 30 8.48 -9.08 3.65
C ILE A 30 7.94 -10.18 4.57
N THR A 31 8.83 -10.83 5.30
CA THR A 31 8.47 -11.80 6.34
C THR A 31 8.83 -11.23 7.70
N LEU A 32 7.88 -11.31 8.64
CA LEU A 32 8.06 -10.90 10.03
C LEU A 32 8.82 -11.97 10.81
N ASN A 33 9.81 -11.54 11.56
CA ASN A 33 10.61 -12.39 12.43
C ASN A 33 10.61 -11.81 13.85
N LYS A 34 10.97 -12.63 14.82
CA LYS A 34 11.16 -12.14 16.20
C LYS A 34 12.19 -11.01 16.20
N ALA A 35 11.87 -9.94 16.93
CA ALA A 35 12.79 -8.81 17.09
C ALA A 35 14.17 -9.27 17.56
N ASP A 36 15.20 -8.76 16.91
CA ASP A 36 16.62 -9.08 17.17
C ASP A 36 17.37 -7.97 17.92
N GLY A 37 16.67 -6.85 18.23
CA GLY A 37 17.21 -5.67 18.88
C GLY A 37 18.03 -4.75 17.96
N SER A 38 17.99 -4.96 16.64
CA SER A 38 18.60 -4.06 15.66
C SER A 38 17.88 -2.71 15.68
N VAL A 39 18.62 -1.62 15.85
CA VAL A 39 18.03 -0.26 15.93
C VAL A 39 18.00 0.43 14.57
N THR A 40 18.96 0.16 13.71
CA THR A 40 19.15 0.87 12.43
C THR A 40 18.67 0.10 11.21
N GLY A 41 18.40 -1.21 11.35
CA GLY A 41 17.92 -2.07 10.28
C GLY A 41 16.43 -1.89 9.96
N SER A 42 15.98 -2.59 8.93
CA SER A 42 14.56 -2.66 8.60
C SER A 42 13.78 -3.38 9.69
N ARG A 43 12.66 -2.80 10.12
CA ARG A 43 11.77 -3.40 11.11
C ARG A 43 10.35 -2.88 11.03
N PHE A 44 9.38 -3.66 11.47
CA PHE A 44 8.05 -3.18 11.82
C PHE A 44 8.04 -2.79 13.29
N GLY A 45 7.25 -1.76 13.61
CA GLY A 45 7.02 -1.31 14.97
C GLY A 45 8.27 -0.91 15.75
N GLY A 46 8.14 -0.91 17.08
CA GLY A 46 9.16 -0.33 17.95
C GLY A 46 9.29 1.18 17.77
N LYS A 47 10.43 1.74 18.15
CA LYS A 47 10.71 3.18 18.02
C LYS A 47 11.45 3.45 16.72
N PRO A 48 11.06 4.46 15.90
CA PRO A 48 11.79 4.79 14.68
C PRO A 48 13.15 5.41 14.98
N VAL A 49 14.06 5.36 14.00
CA VAL A 49 15.20 6.25 13.97
C VAL A 49 14.91 7.42 13.02
N ALA A 50 15.17 8.65 13.49
CA ALA A 50 14.90 9.85 12.74
C ALA A 50 15.95 10.94 13.11
N PRO A 51 16.01 12.09 12.41
CA PRO A 51 16.85 13.21 12.82
C PRO A 51 16.56 13.67 14.26
N ASP A 52 17.56 14.18 14.97
CA ASP A 52 17.47 14.59 16.39
C ASP A 52 16.30 15.56 16.69
N HIS A 53 15.88 16.33 15.71
CA HIS A 53 14.74 17.27 15.85
C HIS A 53 13.54 16.85 15.00
N PHE A 54 13.31 15.53 14.85
CA PHE A 54 12.19 15.00 14.09
C PHE A 54 10.86 15.43 14.71
N GLU A 55 10.05 16.12 13.92
CA GLU A 55 8.66 16.45 14.28
C GLU A 55 7.79 15.23 13.98
N TRP A 56 7.28 14.61 15.03
CA TRP A 56 6.41 13.45 14.89
C TRP A 56 5.11 13.83 14.16
N PRO A 57 4.72 13.12 13.08
CA PRO A 57 3.54 13.46 12.31
C PRO A 57 2.26 13.30 13.15
N ARG A 58 1.31 14.20 12.92
CA ARG A 58 0.04 14.25 13.63
C ARG A 58 -1.10 14.47 12.65
N PHE A 59 -2.31 14.06 13.06
CA PHE A 59 -3.52 14.24 12.28
C PHE A 59 -4.72 14.55 13.19
N GLU A 60 -5.49 15.58 12.82
CA GLU A 60 -6.72 15.92 13.53
C GLU A 60 -7.92 15.24 12.85
N ALA A 61 -8.60 14.39 13.59
CA ALA A 61 -9.80 13.69 13.11
C ALA A 61 -10.74 13.31 14.26
N GLU A 62 -12.00 13.07 13.89
CA GLU A 62 -12.98 12.45 14.76
C GLU A 62 -12.79 10.93 14.75
N ASN A 63 -12.70 10.30 15.93
CA ASN A 63 -12.65 8.86 16.09
C ASN A 63 -14.06 8.23 16.15
N TYR A 64 -14.16 6.91 16.23
CA TYR A 64 -15.42 6.19 16.30
C TYR A 64 -16.31 6.52 17.51
N ASN A 65 -15.75 7.15 18.54
CA ASN A 65 -16.49 7.60 19.73
C ASN A 65 -17.03 9.04 19.59
N GLY A 66 -16.81 9.70 18.44
CA GLY A 66 -17.19 11.09 18.19
C GLY A 66 -16.26 12.12 18.84
N GLU A 67 -15.03 11.73 19.19
CA GLU A 67 -14.04 12.61 19.80
C GLU A 67 -13.06 13.13 18.74
N THR A 68 -13.11 14.43 18.46
CA THR A 68 -12.14 15.09 17.58
C THR A 68 -10.89 15.48 18.36
N ALA A 69 -9.73 15.03 17.92
CA ALA A 69 -8.45 15.41 18.52
C ALA A 69 -7.33 15.36 17.47
N ASP A 70 -6.30 16.17 17.70
CA ASP A 70 -5.02 16.08 17.01
C ASP A 70 -4.18 14.97 17.66
N ARG A 71 -3.92 13.87 16.92
CA ARG A 71 -3.27 12.66 17.43
C ARG A 71 -1.96 12.38 16.72
N PRO A 72 -0.95 11.86 17.42
CA PRO A 72 0.25 11.38 16.77
C PRO A 72 -0.05 10.13 15.95
N LEU A 73 0.51 10.05 14.75
CA LEU A 73 0.43 8.87 13.92
C LEU A 73 1.21 7.71 14.55
N SER A 74 0.71 6.50 14.39
CA SER A 74 1.44 5.28 14.73
C SER A 74 2.61 5.08 13.75
N PHE A 75 3.79 4.80 14.29
CA PHE A 75 4.89 4.35 13.47
C PHE A 75 4.67 2.89 13.08
N LEU A 76 4.56 2.62 11.78
CA LEU A 76 4.30 1.29 11.23
C LEU A 76 5.58 0.52 11.02
N CYS A 77 6.51 1.09 10.24
CA CYS A 77 7.77 0.44 9.93
C CYS A 77 8.84 1.42 9.44
N GLN A 78 10.08 0.96 9.47
CA GLN A 78 11.20 1.54 8.74
C GLN A 78 11.84 0.48 7.84
N ILE A 79 12.26 0.93 6.64
CA ILE A 79 12.90 0.09 5.63
C ILE A 79 14.24 0.71 5.25
N SER A 80 15.33 -0.02 5.55
CA SER A 80 16.66 0.32 5.04
C SER A 80 16.75 -0.05 3.57
N LEU A 81 16.98 0.94 2.73
CA LEU A 81 17.04 0.75 1.27
C LEU A 81 18.32 0.01 0.84
N GLU A 82 19.38 0.09 1.62
CA GLU A 82 20.59 -0.72 1.42
C GLU A 82 20.32 -2.22 1.59
N GLU A 83 19.50 -2.60 2.58
CA GLU A 83 19.16 -4.01 2.84
C GLU A 83 18.34 -4.61 1.71
N ILE A 84 17.47 -3.81 1.08
CA ILE A 84 16.56 -4.29 0.02
C ILE A 84 17.08 -4.06 -1.40
N ALA A 85 18.16 -3.30 -1.60
CA ALA A 85 18.68 -2.95 -2.93
C ALA A 85 18.94 -4.15 -3.84
N SER A 86 19.36 -5.30 -3.28
CA SER A 86 19.60 -6.52 -4.06
C SER A 86 18.33 -7.25 -4.49
N PHE A 87 17.17 -6.95 -3.87
CA PHE A 87 15.86 -7.53 -4.16
C PHE A 87 15.04 -6.67 -5.10
N ASP A 88 15.33 -5.37 -5.23
CA ASP A 88 14.72 -4.46 -6.22
C ASP A 88 15.34 -4.67 -7.61
N LYS A 89 14.82 -5.66 -8.33
CA LYS A 89 15.35 -6.05 -9.65
C LYS A 89 15.07 -5.03 -10.74
N ASP A 90 14.00 -4.23 -10.55
CA ASP A 90 13.60 -3.19 -11.49
C ASP A 90 14.28 -1.84 -11.19
N SER A 91 15.05 -1.77 -10.09
CA SER A 91 15.80 -0.58 -9.64
C SER A 91 14.93 0.68 -9.54
N LEU A 92 13.75 0.52 -8.94
CA LEU A 92 12.77 1.58 -8.78
C LEU A 92 13.03 2.45 -7.54
N LEU A 93 13.52 1.82 -6.45
CA LEU A 93 13.79 2.51 -5.19
C LEU A 93 15.20 3.13 -5.19
N PRO A 94 15.42 4.19 -4.37
CA PRO A 94 16.79 4.62 -4.08
C PRO A 94 17.59 3.47 -3.45
N HIS A 95 18.87 3.36 -3.80
CA HIS A 95 19.74 2.26 -3.30
C HIS A 95 20.29 2.49 -1.90
N LYS A 96 19.96 3.63 -1.26
CA LYS A 96 20.43 3.99 0.08
C LYS A 96 19.40 4.85 0.79
N GLY A 97 19.52 4.89 2.11
CA GLY A 97 18.69 5.70 2.97
C GLY A 97 17.60 4.88 3.66
N LEU A 98 16.75 5.56 4.36
CA LEU A 98 15.72 4.99 5.20
C LEU A 98 14.34 5.54 4.83
N LEU A 99 13.36 4.66 4.63
CA LEU A 99 11.94 5.02 4.54
C LEU A 99 11.27 4.74 5.88
N LEU A 100 10.47 5.68 6.37
CA LEU A 100 9.62 5.54 7.54
C LEU A 100 8.16 5.69 7.12
N PHE A 101 7.29 4.79 7.60
CA PHE A 101 5.86 4.80 7.31
C PHE A 101 5.06 5.00 8.58
N PHE A 102 4.07 5.90 8.51
CA PHE A 102 3.20 6.27 9.62
C PHE A 102 1.74 6.27 9.17
N TYR A 103 0.83 5.95 10.12
CA TYR A 103 -0.62 6.00 9.91
C TYR A 103 -1.35 6.31 11.23
N GLU A 104 -2.41 7.12 11.16
CA GLU A 104 -3.27 7.42 12.30
C GLU A 104 -4.32 6.32 12.48
N GLN A 105 -4.12 5.46 13.49
CA GLN A 105 -4.92 4.23 13.69
C GLN A 105 -6.23 4.48 14.44
N GLU A 106 -6.32 5.52 15.30
CA GLU A 106 -7.47 5.69 16.20
C GLU A 106 -8.74 6.14 15.46
N SER A 107 -8.62 7.01 14.45
CA SER A 107 -9.74 7.39 13.60
C SER A 107 -9.95 6.44 12.43
N ALA A 108 -8.96 5.59 12.14
CA ALA A 108 -8.97 4.56 11.11
C ALA A 108 -9.49 5.08 9.74
N ARG A 109 -8.89 6.19 9.27
CA ARG A 109 -9.23 6.79 7.98
C ARG A 109 -8.86 5.87 6.82
N TRP A 110 -9.70 5.87 5.79
CA TRP A 110 -9.58 4.94 4.67
C TRP A 110 -8.74 5.47 3.51
N GLY A 111 -8.53 6.81 3.43
CA GLY A 111 -7.74 7.46 2.39
C GLY A 111 -8.52 7.88 1.14
N PHE A 112 -9.74 7.43 0.96
CA PHE A 112 -10.56 7.72 -0.22
C PHE A 112 -11.31 9.07 -0.17
N ASP A 113 -11.23 9.80 0.94
CA ASP A 113 -11.79 11.14 1.10
C ASP A 113 -10.68 12.18 1.16
N LEU A 114 -10.93 13.38 0.59
CA LEU A 114 -9.99 14.50 0.66
C LEU A 114 -9.73 14.96 2.11
N ALA A 115 -10.67 14.72 3.02
CA ALA A 115 -10.50 15.00 4.44
C ALA A 115 -9.52 14.06 5.15
N ASP A 116 -9.14 12.96 4.51
CA ASP A 116 -8.17 11.99 5.04
C ASP A 116 -6.72 12.38 4.73
N ASP A 117 -6.50 13.47 3.96
CA ASP A 117 -5.16 13.96 3.67
C ASP A 117 -4.40 14.28 4.95
N GLY A 118 -3.29 13.57 5.15
CA GLY A 118 -2.48 13.67 6.35
C GLY A 118 -2.66 12.54 7.35
N CYS A 119 -3.66 11.65 7.17
CA CYS A 119 -3.83 10.49 8.03
C CYS A 119 -2.66 9.48 7.96
N SER A 120 -1.83 9.59 6.94
CA SER A 120 -0.60 8.83 6.77
C SER A 120 0.56 9.73 6.36
N ARG A 121 1.80 9.29 6.60
CA ARG A 121 3.02 9.99 6.16
C ARG A 121 4.12 8.98 5.84
N VAL A 122 4.91 9.32 4.80
CA VAL A 122 6.14 8.61 4.47
C VAL A 122 7.29 9.60 4.51
N PHE A 123 8.37 9.25 5.21
CA PHE A 123 9.58 10.05 5.25
C PHE A 123 10.72 9.29 4.59
N TYR A 124 11.53 9.99 3.83
CA TYR A 124 12.76 9.48 3.25
C TYR A 124 13.97 10.25 3.76
N PHE A 125 14.91 9.54 4.36
CA PHE A 125 16.19 10.08 4.80
C PHE A 125 17.32 9.44 3.99
N GLU A 126 17.96 10.20 3.10
CA GLU A 126 19.02 9.69 2.23
C GLU A 126 20.28 9.30 3.03
N ASN A 127 20.55 9.98 4.15
CA ASN A 127 21.66 9.67 5.03
C ASN A 127 21.13 9.14 6.36
N SER A 128 21.47 7.91 6.68
CA SER A 128 21.04 7.23 7.92
C SER A 128 22.05 7.36 9.07
N GLU A 129 23.25 7.89 8.81
CA GLU A 129 24.36 7.95 9.80
C GLU A 129 24.06 8.87 11.00
N ASP A 130 23.29 9.93 10.79
CA ASP A 130 22.95 10.93 11.83
C ASP A 130 21.57 10.70 12.45
N LEU A 131 20.90 9.58 12.13
CA LEU A 131 19.60 9.28 12.69
C LEU A 131 19.74 8.69 14.10
N VAL A 132 18.85 9.11 15.00
CA VAL A 132 18.82 8.67 16.40
C VAL A 132 17.50 7.99 16.72
N LEU A 133 17.51 7.10 17.71
CA LEU A 133 16.29 6.47 18.21
C LEU A 133 15.35 7.56 18.78
N THR A 134 14.14 7.63 18.24
CA THR A 134 13.17 8.67 18.56
C THR A 134 12.13 8.14 19.54
N GLU A 135 11.93 8.84 20.65
CA GLU A 135 10.93 8.48 21.65
C GLU A 135 9.51 8.70 21.12
N PHE A 136 8.58 7.85 21.58
CA PHE A 136 7.16 8.05 21.30
C PHE A 136 6.66 9.36 21.92
N PRO A 137 5.76 10.11 21.23
CA PRO A 137 5.02 11.17 21.86
C PRO A 137 4.31 10.68 23.14
N ALA A 138 4.28 11.51 24.17
CA ALA A 138 3.71 11.12 25.46
C ALA A 138 2.21 10.77 25.38
N ASP A 139 1.52 11.33 24.38
CA ASP A 139 0.10 11.11 24.10
C ASP A 139 -0.17 10.01 23.06
N LEU A 140 0.86 9.36 22.50
CA LEU A 140 0.65 8.15 21.70
C LEU A 140 0.31 6.97 22.63
N LYS A 141 -0.93 6.54 22.60
CA LYS A 141 -1.44 5.44 23.41
C LYS A 141 -0.68 4.14 23.11
N GLU A 142 -0.51 3.29 24.12
CA GLU A 142 0.23 2.04 24.00
C GLU A 142 -0.41 1.07 22.98
N GLU A 143 -1.71 1.05 22.89
CA GLU A 143 -2.50 0.23 21.96
C GLU A 143 -2.26 0.58 20.47
N TYR A 144 -1.76 1.79 20.17
CA TYR A 144 -1.42 2.24 18.82
C TYR A 144 0.09 2.20 18.56
N ARG A 145 0.86 1.53 19.43
CA ARG A 145 2.29 1.27 19.20
C ARG A 145 2.45 -0.11 18.63
N VAL A 146 2.86 -0.18 17.36
CA VAL A 146 3.08 -1.47 16.68
C VAL A 146 4.19 -2.25 17.36
N LYS A 147 3.95 -3.54 17.60
CA LYS A 147 4.95 -4.48 18.16
C LYS A 147 6.15 -4.58 17.21
N GLU A 148 7.33 -4.68 17.80
CA GLU A 148 8.58 -4.74 17.03
C GLU A 148 8.80 -6.13 16.44
N TYR A 149 9.10 -6.16 15.13
CA TYR A 149 9.51 -7.34 14.36
C TYR A 149 10.74 -7.02 13.53
N ALA A 150 11.71 -7.94 13.53
CA ALA A 150 12.76 -7.95 12.53
C ALA A 150 12.21 -8.42 11.18
N LEU A 151 12.80 -7.96 10.07
CA LEU A 151 12.31 -8.26 8.73
C LEU A 151 13.30 -9.11 7.95
N SER A 152 12.79 -9.99 7.11
CA SER A 152 13.55 -10.61 6.04
C SER A 152 12.83 -10.41 4.69
N PHE A 153 13.61 -10.36 3.61
CA PHE A 153 13.14 -9.97 2.29
C PHE A 153 13.41 -11.04 1.26
N CYS A 154 12.50 -11.16 0.29
CA CYS A 154 12.66 -12.04 -0.86
C CYS A 154 12.15 -11.34 -2.13
N ALA A 155 12.92 -11.38 -3.22
CA ALA A 155 12.45 -10.91 -4.51
C ALA A 155 11.45 -11.90 -5.10
N GLY A 156 10.31 -11.39 -5.55
CA GLY A 156 9.23 -12.15 -6.17
C GLY A 156 8.80 -11.55 -7.50
N LYS A 157 7.84 -12.21 -8.13
CA LYS A 157 7.12 -11.71 -9.30
C LYS A 157 5.72 -11.35 -8.88
N SER A 158 5.20 -10.26 -9.42
CA SER A 158 3.87 -9.76 -9.19
C SER A 158 3.13 -9.55 -10.52
N PHE A 159 1.86 -9.88 -10.55
CA PHE A 159 0.96 -9.67 -11.69
C PHE A 159 -0.14 -8.70 -11.27
N PRO A 160 -0.69 -7.87 -12.19
CA PRO A 160 -1.83 -7.05 -11.86
C PRO A 160 -3.01 -7.94 -11.43
N SER A 161 -3.83 -7.52 -10.48
CA SER A 161 -5.10 -8.17 -10.22
C SER A 161 -6.02 -8.08 -11.44
N PHE A 162 -7.12 -8.84 -11.44
CA PHE A 162 -8.12 -8.74 -12.49
C PHE A 162 -8.68 -7.32 -12.61
N GLU A 163 -8.93 -6.67 -11.47
CA GLU A 163 -9.46 -5.31 -11.35
C GLU A 163 -8.46 -4.27 -11.88
N GLU A 164 -7.15 -4.46 -11.64
CA GLU A 164 -6.10 -3.56 -12.14
C GLU A 164 -5.74 -3.78 -13.62
N LEU A 165 -6.14 -4.93 -14.20
CA LEU A 165 -5.72 -5.29 -15.55
C LEU A 165 -6.11 -4.24 -16.60
N GLU A 166 -7.31 -3.64 -16.48
CA GLU A 166 -7.78 -2.58 -17.36
C GLU A 166 -6.94 -1.28 -17.28
N CYS A 167 -6.25 -1.04 -16.16
CA CYS A 167 -5.36 0.11 -16.01
C CYS A 167 -4.04 -0.07 -16.76
N HIS A 168 -3.69 -1.30 -17.12
CA HIS A 168 -2.39 -1.65 -17.70
C HIS A 168 -2.46 -2.23 -19.11
N SER A 169 -3.65 -2.65 -19.58
CA SER A 169 -3.84 -3.24 -20.90
C SER A 169 -5.27 -3.05 -21.40
N ASP A 170 -5.44 -3.12 -22.72
CA ASP A 170 -6.76 -3.12 -23.38
C ASP A 170 -7.34 -4.55 -23.48
N VAL A 171 -6.87 -5.49 -22.69
CA VAL A 171 -7.35 -6.86 -22.74
C VAL A 171 -8.77 -6.97 -22.19
N ASP A 172 -9.66 -7.56 -22.97
CA ASP A 172 -11.03 -7.88 -22.57
C ASP A 172 -11.10 -9.38 -22.27
N CYS A 173 -10.92 -9.77 -21.02
CA CYS A 173 -11.08 -11.14 -20.53
C CYS A 173 -12.13 -11.19 -19.42
N ASP A 174 -12.73 -12.35 -19.21
CA ASP A 174 -13.57 -12.58 -18.04
C ASP A 174 -12.73 -13.12 -16.86
N TRP A 175 -13.31 -13.06 -15.67
CA TRP A 175 -12.68 -13.55 -14.44
C TRP A 175 -12.25 -15.02 -14.55
N ASP A 176 -13.11 -15.88 -15.12
CA ASP A 176 -12.81 -17.32 -15.23
C ASP A 176 -11.54 -17.57 -16.06
N ALA A 177 -11.35 -16.82 -17.17
CA ALA A 177 -10.17 -16.93 -18.01
C ALA A 177 -8.90 -16.41 -17.32
N TYR A 178 -9.03 -15.34 -16.53
CA TYR A 178 -7.94 -14.78 -15.75
C TYR A 178 -7.50 -15.76 -14.64
N ASP A 179 -8.44 -16.27 -13.86
CA ASP A 179 -8.20 -17.23 -12.77
C ASP A 179 -7.57 -18.52 -13.27
N GLU A 180 -8.10 -19.12 -14.35
CA GLU A 180 -7.52 -20.32 -14.99
C GLU A 180 -6.06 -20.09 -15.42
N MET A 181 -5.73 -18.87 -15.81
CA MET A 181 -4.35 -18.53 -16.20
C MET A 181 -3.44 -18.39 -14.97
N LEU A 182 -3.93 -17.75 -13.88
CA LEU A 182 -3.17 -17.64 -12.63
C LEU A 182 -2.92 -19.00 -11.99
N GLU A 183 -3.92 -19.90 -11.94
CA GLU A 183 -3.77 -21.26 -11.42
C GLU A 183 -2.66 -22.06 -12.16
N LYS A 184 -2.43 -21.77 -13.43
CA LYS A 184 -1.36 -22.37 -14.23
C LYS A 184 0.00 -21.68 -14.07
N SER A 185 0.03 -20.56 -13.39
CA SER A 185 1.26 -19.86 -13.01
C SER A 185 1.65 -20.29 -11.60
N ASP A 186 2.93 -20.31 -11.29
CA ASP A 186 3.41 -20.53 -9.92
C ASP A 186 3.27 -19.26 -9.06
N TYR A 187 2.31 -18.38 -9.39
CA TYR A 187 2.11 -17.12 -8.69
C TYR A 187 1.11 -17.31 -7.56
N ASP A 188 1.56 -16.97 -6.36
CA ASP A 188 0.75 -16.98 -5.16
C ASP A 188 0.04 -15.63 -4.99
N VAL A 189 -1.29 -15.66 -4.98
CA VAL A 189 -2.18 -14.49 -4.91
C VAL A 189 -2.72 -14.20 -3.49
N GLU A 190 -2.08 -14.75 -2.42
CA GLU A 190 -2.52 -14.47 -1.06
C GLU A 190 -2.65 -12.96 -0.81
N SER A 191 -3.81 -12.54 -0.28
CA SER A 191 -4.11 -11.14 0.01
C SER A 191 -3.37 -10.61 1.24
N GLU A 192 -3.09 -11.47 2.21
CA GLU A 192 -2.45 -11.11 3.48
C GLU A 192 -0.92 -11.11 3.35
N ARG A 193 -0.39 -10.06 2.73
CA ARG A 193 1.05 -9.94 2.50
C ARG A 193 1.59 -8.58 2.90
N HIS A 194 2.79 -8.59 3.48
CA HIS A 194 3.62 -7.39 3.57
C HIS A 194 4.60 -7.37 2.40
N LYS A 195 4.66 -6.28 1.67
CA LYS A 195 5.58 -6.17 0.53
C LYS A 195 5.88 -4.73 0.13
N LEU A 196 6.95 -4.57 -0.62
CA LEU A 196 7.29 -3.35 -1.36
C LEU A 196 7.16 -3.63 -2.85
N LEU A 197 6.72 -2.62 -3.61
CA LEU A 197 6.61 -2.66 -5.07
C LEU A 197 5.66 -3.74 -5.61
N GLY A 198 5.70 -3.95 -6.92
CA GLY A 198 4.80 -4.86 -7.63
C GLY A 198 3.39 -4.30 -7.78
N TYR A 199 2.40 -5.18 -7.76
CA TYR A 199 0.97 -4.86 -7.76
C TYR A 199 0.39 -5.14 -6.38
N ALA A 200 -0.65 -4.43 -5.99
CA ALA A 200 -1.33 -4.68 -4.73
C ALA A 200 -2.04 -6.05 -4.73
N ASN A 201 -2.09 -6.68 -3.56
CA ASN A 201 -3.01 -7.78 -3.31
C ASN A 201 -4.31 -7.16 -2.78
N LEU A 202 -5.24 -6.90 -3.70
CA LEU A 202 -6.47 -6.18 -3.40
C LEU A 202 -7.41 -6.99 -2.50
N VAL A 203 -8.03 -6.31 -1.55
CA VAL A 203 -9.14 -6.86 -0.74
C VAL A 203 -10.49 -6.44 -1.34
N GLN A 204 -10.52 -5.28 -1.99
CA GLN A 204 -11.70 -4.70 -2.64
C GLN A 204 -11.40 -4.35 -4.10
N ASP A 205 -11.69 -3.13 -4.50
CA ASP A 205 -11.51 -2.65 -5.87
C ASP A 205 -10.10 -2.11 -6.13
N GLU A 206 -9.78 -1.82 -7.41
CA GLU A 206 -8.51 -1.20 -7.80
C GLU A 206 -8.36 0.22 -7.25
N MET A 207 -7.16 0.60 -6.85
CA MET A 207 -6.88 1.87 -6.20
C MET A 207 -6.13 2.88 -7.08
N LEU A 208 -5.66 2.50 -8.27
CA LEU A 208 -4.90 3.41 -9.14
C LEU A 208 -5.75 4.59 -9.62
N THR A 209 -7.03 4.32 -9.94
CA THR A 209 -8.00 5.37 -10.29
C THR A 209 -8.34 6.23 -9.06
N GLU A 210 -8.44 5.63 -7.87
CA GLU A 210 -8.64 6.35 -6.63
C GLU A 210 -7.48 7.32 -6.35
N CYS A 211 -6.24 6.84 -6.39
CA CYS A 211 -5.03 7.65 -6.23
C CYS A 211 -5.04 8.87 -7.16
N GLU A 212 -5.38 8.64 -8.43
CA GLU A 212 -5.43 9.71 -9.43
C GLU A 212 -6.56 10.70 -9.16
N ARG A 213 -7.74 10.23 -8.75
CA ARG A 213 -8.88 11.09 -8.40
C ARG A 213 -8.57 11.98 -7.21
N ILE A 214 -8.09 11.40 -6.11
CA ILE A 214 -7.77 12.12 -4.88
C ILE A 214 -6.69 13.17 -5.16
N SER A 215 -5.64 12.84 -5.91
CA SER A 215 -4.58 13.78 -6.26
C SER A 215 -5.04 14.98 -7.09
N ARG A 216 -6.20 14.85 -7.78
CA ARG A 216 -6.86 15.95 -8.53
C ARG A 216 -7.93 16.67 -7.72
N GLY A 217 -8.13 16.31 -6.45
CA GLY A 217 -9.13 16.93 -5.58
C GLY A 217 -10.54 16.37 -5.73
N PHE A 218 -10.70 15.13 -6.21
CA PHE A 218 -12.00 14.45 -6.31
C PHE A 218 -12.07 13.33 -5.26
N SER A 219 -12.97 13.47 -4.28
CA SER A 219 -13.26 12.39 -3.32
C SER A 219 -13.80 11.14 -4.01
N CYS A 220 -13.50 9.97 -3.47
CA CYS A 220 -13.98 8.66 -3.91
C CYS A 220 -15.08 8.08 -3.00
N GLY A 221 -15.40 8.75 -1.88
CA GLY A 221 -16.32 8.26 -0.86
C GLY A 221 -17.82 8.32 -1.23
N ASP A 222 -18.22 8.98 -2.32
CA ASP A 222 -19.62 9.13 -2.66
C ASP A 222 -19.92 9.15 -4.16
N ALA A 223 -21.10 8.62 -4.53
CA ALA A 223 -21.56 8.58 -5.90
C ALA A 223 -21.75 9.98 -6.55
N LYS A 224 -21.97 11.02 -5.75
CA LYS A 224 -22.16 12.38 -6.24
C LYS A 224 -20.86 12.96 -6.78
N SER A 225 -19.73 12.69 -6.12
CA SER A 225 -18.40 13.06 -6.62
C SER A 225 -18.13 12.47 -8.00
N TYR A 226 -18.43 11.17 -8.19
CA TYR A 226 -18.28 10.52 -9.50
C TYR A 226 -19.21 11.10 -10.57
N GLN A 227 -20.48 11.40 -10.23
CA GLN A 227 -21.45 11.96 -11.18
C GLN A 227 -21.10 13.39 -11.59
N SER A 228 -20.55 14.19 -10.68
CA SER A 228 -20.19 15.59 -10.94
C SER A 228 -18.87 15.77 -11.67
N THR A 229 -18.02 14.74 -11.73
CA THR A 229 -16.75 14.78 -12.47
C THR A 229 -17.04 14.86 -13.97
N PRO A 230 -16.49 15.85 -14.70
CA PRO A 230 -16.65 15.95 -16.17
C PRO A 230 -16.13 14.71 -16.90
N ASP A 231 -16.74 14.35 -18.02
CA ASP A 231 -16.38 13.15 -18.78
C ASP A 231 -14.93 13.21 -19.33
N GLU A 232 -14.47 14.40 -19.72
CA GLU A 232 -13.07 14.61 -20.10
C GLU A 232 -12.11 14.32 -18.96
N GLU A 233 -12.44 14.79 -17.76
CA GLU A 233 -11.65 14.53 -16.54
C GLU A 233 -11.63 13.05 -16.17
N LYS A 234 -12.78 12.35 -16.26
CA LYS A 234 -12.85 10.89 -16.05
C LYS A 234 -11.91 10.14 -17.01
N ALA A 235 -11.91 10.57 -18.30
CA ALA A 235 -11.03 9.95 -19.30
C ALA A 235 -9.54 10.21 -18.99
N ASP A 236 -9.20 11.41 -18.52
CA ASP A 236 -7.86 11.76 -18.13
C ASP A 236 -7.40 10.98 -16.89
N ILE A 237 -8.26 10.88 -15.89
CA ILE A 237 -8.01 10.08 -14.68
C ILE A 237 -7.70 8.63 -15.06
N LYS A 238 -8.56 8.00 -15.89
CA LYS A 238 -8.35 6.62 -16.34
C LYS A 238 -7.01 6.43 -17.07
N ARG A 239 -6.60 7.40 -17.89
CA ARG A 239 -5.30 7.33 -18.60
C ARG A 239 -4.10 7.45 -17.66
N SER A 240 -4.20 8.35 -16.67
CA SER A 240 -3.10 8.64 -15.74
C SER A 240 -3.07 7.71 -14.53
N ALA A 241 -4.07 6.87 -14.33
CA ALA A 241 -4.08 5.88 -13.25
C ALA A 241 -2.84 4.97 -13.28
N SER A 242 -2.40 4.57 -14.47
CA SER A 242 -1.18 3.75 -14.63
C SER A 242 0.14 4.46 -14.27
N ASP A 243 0.13 5.77 -14.00
CA ASP A 243 1.31 6.50 -13.53
C ASP A 243 1.61 6.24 -12.06
N TRP A 244 0.66 5.66 -11.35
CA TRP A 244 0.83 5.22 -9.96
C TRP A 244 1.44 3.82 -9.85
N THR A 245 2.12 3.57 -8.76
CA THR A 245 2.69 2.26 -8.43
C THR A 245 2.61 2.03 -6.93
N LEU A 246 2.43 0.78 -6.53
CA LEU A 246 2.51 0.40 -5.13
C LEU A 246 3.94 0.68 -4.63
N LEU A 247 4.05 1.42 -3.53
CA LEU A 247 5.29 1.61 -2.80
C LEU A 247 5.42 0.57 -1.68
N PHE A 248 4.35 0.43 -0.88
CA PHE A 248 4.33 -0.47 0.27
C PHE A 248 2.92 -0.96 0.55
N GLN A 249 2.80 -2.23 0.93
CA GLN A 249 1.59 -2.86 1.44
C GLN A 249 1.89 -3.50 2.79
N MET A 250 1.04 -3.23 3.77
CA MET A 250 1.09 -3.83 5.09
C MET A 250 -0.23 -4.51 5.42
N ALA A 251 -0.22 -5.82 5.61
CA ALA A 251 -1.39 -6.57 6.05
C ALA A 251 -1.60 -6.44 7.58
N SER A 252 -2.80 -6.76 8.04
CA SER A 252 -3.05 -7.05 9.44
C SER A 252 -2.07 -8.10 9.97
N ILE A 253 -1.79 -8.08 11.28
CA ILE A 253 -0.85 -9.00 11.93
C ILE A 253 -1.61 -9.73 13.03
N GLU A 254 -1.57 -11.04 13.02
CA GLU A 254 -2.05 -11.89 14.09
C GLU A 254 -0.95 -12.89 14.45
N ASP A 255 -0.48 -12.86 15.70
CA ASP A 255 0.43 -13.85 16.26
C ASP A 255 -0.02 -14.28 17.66
N ASP A 256 0.70 -15.18 18.31
CA ASP A 256 0.30 -15.80 19.57
C ASP A 256 -0.01 -14.80 20.71
N ASP A 257 0.58 -13.61 20.70
CA ASP A 257 0.50 -12.64 21.79
C ASP A 257 0.29 -11.17 21.31
N TYR A 258 0.00 -10.97 20.01
CA TYR A 258 -0.22 -9.64 19.46
C TYR A 258 -1.16 -9.67 18.25
N GLU A 259 -2.06 -8.70 18.23
CA GLU A 259 -3.00 -8.46 17.13
C GLU A 259 -2.90 -7.00 16.70
N LEU A 260 -2.74 -6.78 15.39
CA LEU A 260 -2.87 -5.48 14.73
C LEU A 260 -3.83 -5.66 13.57
N MET A 261 -5.03 -5.13 13.72
CA MET A 261 -6.10 -5.30 12.75
C MET A 261 -6.42 -3.99 12.03
N PHE A 262 -6.46 -4.02 10.71
CA PHE A 262 -6.88 -2.90 9.87
C PHE A 262 -8.30 -3.19 9.35
N GLY A 263 -9.33 -2.64 10.01
CA GLY A 263 -10.72 -3.00 9.74
C GLY A 263 -10.99 -4.48 10.05
N ASP A 264 -11.56 -5.22 9.11
CA ASP A 264 -11.79 -6.66 9.17
C ASP A 264 -10.76 -7.38 8.28
N VAL A 265 -9.64 -7.80 8.87
CA VAL A 265 -8.49 -8.46 8.21
C VAL A 265 -8.00 -7.69 6.97
N GLY A 266 -7.84 -6.38 7.10
CA GLY A 266 -7.50 -5.51 5.98
C GLY A 266 -6.01 -5.26 5.80
N ASN A 267 -5.74 -4.49 4.75
CA ASN A 267 -4.41 -4.05 4.36
C ASN A 267 -4.34 -2.53 4.27
N LEU A 268 -3.17 -1.99 4.59
CA LEU A 268 -2.76 -0.62 4.29
C LEU A 268 -1.95 -0.61 2.99
N TYR A 269 -2.25 0.35 2.13
CA TYR A 269 -1.55 0.52 0.86
C TYR A 269 -1.01 1.93 0.74
N PHE A 270 0.24 2.04 0.34
CA PHE A 270 0.92 3.30 0.05
C PHE A 270 1.30 3.31 -1.42
N TYR A 271 0.72 4.23 -2.17
CA TYR A 271 0.98 4.41 -3.59
C TYR A 271 1.76 5.69 -3.85
N ILE A 272 2.62 5.66 -4.85
CA ILE A 272 3.42 6.81 -5.26
C ILE A 272 3.38 6.96 -6.78
N ARG A 273 3.42 8.18 -7.28
CA ARG A 273 3.63 8.39 -8.72
C ARG A 273 5.03 7.94 -9.12
N LYS A 274 5.13 7.29 -10.26
CA LYS A 274 6.43 6.82 -10.80
C LYS A 274 7.45 7.95 -10.94
N ASP A 275 7.00 9.14 -11.34
CA ASP A 275 7.88 10.31 -11.42
C ASP A 275 8.30 10.84 -10.05
N ASP A 276 7.42 10.85 -9.05
CA ASP A 276 7.77 11.22 -7.67
C ASP A 276 8.77 10.22 -7.09
N LEU A 277 8.55 8.91 -7.28
CA LEU A 277 9.48 7.87 -6.85
C LEU A 277 10.87 8.06 -7.47
N LYS A 278 10.92 8.28 -8.79
CA LYS A 278 12.16 8.54 -9.53
C LYS A 278 12.89 9.79 -9.02
N ASN A 279 12.15 10.82 -8.62
CA ASN A 279 12.68 12.06 -8.08
C ASN A 279 12.91 12.01 -6.56
N LYS A 280 12.68 10.87 -5.92
CA LYS A 280 12.77 10.67 -4.45
C LYS A 280 11.86 11.62 -3.68
N ASN A 281 10.73 11.99 -4.26
CA ASN A 281 9.71 12.83 -3.65
C ASN A 281 8.65 11.94 -2.98
N PHE A 282 8.78 11.69 -1.70
CA PHE A 282 7.87 10.86 -0.91
C PHE A 282 6.78 11.67 -0.19
N ASP A 283 6.70 12.99 -0.43
CA ASP A 283 5.68 13.86 0.20
C ASP A 283 4.28 13.62 -0.37
N ASN A 284 4.19 13.12 -1.61
CA ASN A 284 2.94 12.91 -2.36
C ASN A 284 2.53 11.42 -2.41
N VAL A 285 2.83 10.67 -1.37
CA VAL A 285 2.36 9.27 -1.27
C VAL A 285 0.87 9.27 -0.94
N HIS A 286 0.08 8.57 -1.77
CA HIS A 286 -1.32 8.33 -1.48
C HIS A 286 -1.47 7.08 -0.61
N PHE A 287 -2.40 7.15 0.34
CA PHE A 287 -2.71 6.07 1.27
C PHE A 287 -4.12 5.56 1.01
N SER A 288 -4.31 4.25 1.08
CA SER A 288 -5.62 3.62 1.11
C SER A 288 -5.64 2.45 2.09
N LEU A 289 -6.79 2.22 2.72
CA LEU A 289 -7.09 1.05 3.53
C LEU A 289 -8.21 0.27 2.86
N GLN A 290 -8.03 -1.04 2.70
CA GLN A 290 -9.10 -1.94 2.30
C GLN A 290 -9.22 -3.08 3.30
N CYS A 291 -10.44 -3.53 3.60
CA CYS A 291 -10.71 -4.67 4.48
C CYS A 291 -11.92 -5.48 3.98
N GLY A 292 -12.14 -6.66 4.58
CA GLY A 292 -13.22 -7.59 4.25
C GLY A 292 -14.62 -7.09 4.62
#